data_b1cf3a4a2a8aa9068c5aced1481b327d
#
_entry.id   b1cf3a4a2a8aa9068c5aced1481b327d
#
_cell.length_a   1.000
_cell.length_b   1.000
_cell.length_c   1.000
_cell.angle_alpha   90.00
_cell.angle_beta   90.00
_cell.angle_gamma   90.00
#
_symmetry.space_group_name_H-M   'P 1'
#
loop_
_entity.id
_entity.type
_entity.pdbx_description
1 polymer ?
#
loop_
_entity_poly.entity_id
_entity_poly.type
_entity_poly.pdbx_seq_one_letter_code
_entity_poly.pdbx_strand_id
1 'polypeptide(L)'
;MDYVNQPDGSTRNGSGNGSELRPAAGEKLIRVVAVSFGLLCVLQAAANVTLRLVLHTQTSDKNVTVDIDKLRRLYADQYFQQGWVYLHPSFYYISSIKKSWQASRDDCLRRGADLVIINTKEEQDFTRQFQRLTWIGLRHKMITHQWTWVDGTPLTKRYWGPGEPNSYGGKEEECVEIRFHETEDSWNDIPCIDQNVWICEKNVTQIIE
;
A
#
# COMPACT_ATOMS: atom_id res chain seq x y z
N MET A 1 26.82 -22.95 109.32
CA MET A 1 25.78 -22.57 110.25
C MET A 1 24.57 -22.17 109.35
N ASP A 2 23.73 -23.11 109.12
CA ASP A 2 22.45 -23.31 109.77
C ASP A 2 21.40 -22.34 109.25
N TYR A 3 20.36 -22.65 108.74
CA TYR A 3 19.22 -23.58 108.71
C TYR A 3 18.18 -23.00 107.78
N VAL A 4 17.63 -23.76 106.83
CA VAL A 4 16.30 -24.44 106.85
C VAL A 4 15.10 -23.50 107.06
N ASN A 5 14.19 -23.39 106.05
CA ASN A 5 12.97 -24.15 105.99
C ASN A 5 12.05 -23.70 104.84
N GLN A 6 11.56 -24.67 104.12
CA GLN A 6 10.29 -24.69 103.44
C GLN A 6 9.14 -24.78 104.47
N PRO A 7 7.87 -24.50 104.15
CA PRO A 7 7.08 -25.26 103.18
C PRO A 7 5.94 -24.52 102.46
N ASP A 8 5.54 -25.23 101.45
CA ASP A 8 4.14 -25.57 100.96
C ASP A 8 3.13 -24.52 100.56
N GLY A 9 2.65 -24.75 99.34
CA GLY A 9 1.29 -25.11 99.11
C GLY A 9 0.45 -24.07 98.37
N SER A 10 0.13 -24.32 97.15
CA SER A 10 -1.26 -24.47 96.69
C SER A 10 -1.46 -24.12 95.22
N THR A 11 -1.90 -25.11 94.54
CA THR A 11 -2.46 -25.09 93.18
C THR A 11 -3.55 -24.07 92.97
N ARG A 12 -3.49 -23.42 91.80
CA ARG A 12 -4.71 -23.10 91.04
C ARG A 12 -4.46 -22.95 89.56
N ASN A 13 -5.10 -23.85 88.85
CA ASN A 13 -5.32 -23.78 87.42
C ASN A 13 -5.94 -22.45 87.02
N GLY A 14 -5.37 -21.79 86.03
CA GLY A 14 -5.93 -20.66 85.30
C GLY A 14 -5.76 -20.87 83.81
N SER A 15 -6.78 -21.38 83.17
CA SER A 15 -6.95 -21.43 81.73
C SER A 15 -6.86 -20.03 81.16
N GLY A 16 -5.72 -19.72 80.50
CA GLY A 16 -5.55 -18.46 79.78
C GLY A 16 -6.05 -18.64 78.34
N ASN A 17 -7.24 -18.18 78.08
CA ASN A 17 -7.82 -18.02 76.76
C ASN A 17 -6.91 -17.06 75.98
N GLY A 18 -6.25 -17.59 74.92
CA GLY A 18 -5.60 -16.77 73.88
C GLY A 18 -6.69 -16.02 73.09
N SER A 19 -6.92 -14.79 73.48
CA SER A 19 -7.73 -13.90 72.71
C SER A 19 -6.97 -13.53 71.44
N GLU A 20 -7.22 -14.24 70.34
CA GLU A 20 -6.94 -13.68 68.99
C GLU A 20 -7.59 -12.29 68.91
N LEU A 21 -6.77 -11.25 68.88
CA LEU A 21 -7.15 -9.90 68.60
C LEU A 21 -7.67 -9.84 67.14
N ARG A 22 -8.98 -10.00 66.97
CA ARG A 22 -9.61 -9.69 65.68
C ARG A 22 -9.28 -8.21 65.37
N PRO A 23 -8.63 -7.96 64.19
CA PRO A 23 -8.39 -6.54 63.81
C PRO A 23 -9.69 -5.81 63.81
N ALA A 24 -9.69 -4.62 64.48
CA ALA A 24 -10.83 -3.74 64.58
C ALA A 24 -11.38 -3.41 63.18
N ALA A 25 -12.70 -3.32 63.04
CA ALA A 25 -13.36 -3.07 61.73
C ALA A 25 -12.74 -1.92 60.93
N GLY A 26 -12.17 -0.92 61.62
CA GLY A 26 -11.43 0.19 61.02
C GLY A 26 -10.14 -0.20 60.30
N GLU A 27 -9.35 -1.14 60.84
CA GLU A 27 -8.10 -1.57 60.14
C GLU A 27 -8.39 -2.34 58.84
N LYS A 28 -9.45 -3.14 58.79
CA LYS A 28 -9.89 -3.82 57.58
C LYS A 28 -10.33 -2.84 56.51
N LEU A 29 -11.09 -1.81 56.91
CA LEU A 29 -11.54 -0.75 56.01
C LEU A 29 -10.35 0.03 55.44
N ILE A 30 -9.38 0.42 56.25
CA ILE A 30 -8.17 1.14 55.83
C ILE A 30 -7.38 0.33 54.84
N ARG A 31 -7.21 -0.99 55.08
CA ARG A 31 -6.49 -1.89 54.14
C ARG A 31 -7.22 -2.02 52.80
N VAL A 32 -8.53 -2.16 52.80
CA VAL A 32 -9.34 -2.22 51.59
C VAL A 32 -9.23 -0.93 50.78
N VAL A 33 -9.34 0.22 51.42
CA VAL A 33 -9.20 1.54 50.78
C VAL A 33 -7.79 1.74 50.23
N ALA A 34 -6.75 1.37 50.99
CA ALA A 34 -5.37 1.49 50.51
C ALA A 34 -5.07 0.61 49.31
N VAL A 35 -5.56 -0.66 49.29
CA VAL A 35 -5.42 -1.57 48.13
C VAL A 35 -6.18 -1.06 46.92
N SER A 36 -7.42 -0.58 47.12
CA SER A 36 -8.25 -0.02 46.05
C SER A 36 -7.59 1.22 45.41
N PHE A 37 -7.05 2.11 46.25
CA PHE A 37 -6.35 3.30 45.78
C PHE A 37 -5.06 2.95 45.02
N GLY A 38 -4.28 2.00 45.54
CA GLY A 38 -3.09 1.49 44.87
C GLY A 38 -3.42 0.89 43.51
N LEU A 39 -4.48 0.09 43.42
CA LEU A 39 -4.94 -0.48 42.15
C LEU A 39 -5.37 0.60 41.14
N LEU A 40 -6.09 1.61 41.61
CA LEU A 40 -6.52 2.72 40.78
C LEU A 40 -5.30 3.52 40.24
N CYS A 41 -4.29 3.77 41.05
CA CYS A 41 -3.04 4.42 40.61
C CYS A 41 -2.31 3.60 39.52
N VAL A 42 -2.23 2.28 39.67
CA VAL A 42 -1.61 1.42 38.67
C VAL A 42 -2.38 1.42 37.35
N LEU A 43 -3.72 1.32 37.40
CA LEU A 43 -4.57 1.38 36.21
C LEU A 43 -4.45 2.73 35.50
N GLN A 44 -4.39 3.82 36.26
CA GLN A 44 -4.25 5.16 35.69
C GLN A 44 -2.87 5.37 35.07
N ALA A 45 -1.80 4.84 35.67
CA ALA A 45 -0.47 4.84 35.07
C ALA A 45 -0.42 4.03 33.78
N ALA A 46 -0.99 2.83 33.76
CA ALA A 46 -1.09 2.00 32.58
C ALA A 46 -1.87 2.70 31.44
N ALA A 47 -3.02 3.31 31.76
CA ALA A 47 -3.81 4.08 30.79
C ALA A 47 -3.03 5.26 30.20
N ASN A 48 -2.27 5.99 31.02
CA ASN A 48 -1.45 7.10 30.57
C ASN A 48 -0.31 6.65 29.66
N VAL A 49 0.34 5.53 29.96
CA VAL A 49 1.38 4.95 29.10
C VAL A 49 0.78 4.51 27.76
N THR A 50 -0.34 3.82 27.78
CA THR A 50 -1.03 3.37 26.56
C THR A 50 -1.44 4.56 25.70
N LEU A 51 -2.03 5.60 26.30
CA LEU A 51 -2.42 6.82 25.58
C LEU A 51 -1.20 7.51 24.94
N ARG A 52 -0.08 7.61 25.65
CA ARG A 52 1.16 8.19 25.10
C ARG A 52 1.70 7.37 23.93
N LEU A 53 1.67 6.04 24.01
CA LEU A 53 2.12 5.16 22.92
C LEU A 53 1.22 5.33 21.69
N VAL A 54 -0.11 5.36 21.87
CA VAL A 54 -1.07 5.57 20.78
C VAL A 54 -0.87 6.93 20.12
N LEU A 55 -0.71 8.01 20.91
CA LEU A 55 -0.46 9.35 20.38
C LEU A 55 0.89 9.42 19.65
N HIS A 56 1.92 8.75 20.14
CA HIS A 56 3.23 8.73 19.50
C HIS A 56 3.20 7.98 18.15
N THR A 57 2.51 6.83 18.08
CA THR A 57 2.33 6.10 16.81
C THR A 57 1.52 6.93 15.81
N GLN A 58 0.42 7.55 16.22
CA GLN A 58 -0.37 8.42 15.32
C GLN A 58 0.42 9.63 14.81
N THR A 59 1.30 10.20 15.62
CA THR A 59 2.15 11.33 15.20
C THR A 59 3.24 10.87 14.24
N SER A 60 3.82 9.70 14.48
CA SER A 60 4.81 9.09 13.58
C SER A 60 4.20 8.76 12.21
N ASP A 61 3.01 8.16 12.18
CA ASP A 61 2.30 7.84 10.94
C ASP A 61 1.93 9.09 10.13
N LYS A 62 1.50 10.17 10.81
CA LYS A 62 1.22 11.45 10.14
C LYS A 62 2.47 12.09 9.53
N ASN A 63 3.60 12.02 10.22
CA ASN A 63 4.85 12.56 9.70
C ASN A 63 5.34 11.79 8.47
N VAL A 64 5.23 10.44 8.49
CA VAL A 64 5.57 9.59 7.35
C VAL A 64 4.67 9.87 6.15
N THR A 65 3.35 10.02 6.35
CA THR A 65 2.42 10.34 5.25
C THR A 65 2.67 11.71 4.65
N VAL A 66 2.97 12.73 5.47
CA VAL A 66 3.32 14.08 5.00
C VAL A 66 4.60 14.06 4.17
N ASP A 67 5.61 13.29 4.59
CA ASP A 67 6.88 13.18 3.85
C ASP A 67 6.69 12.44 2.51
N ILE A 68 5.87 11.39 2.48
CA ILE A 68 5.52 10.68 1.24
C ILE A 68 4.76 11.59 0.28
N ASP A 69 3.80 12.37 0.75
CA ASP A 69 3.05 13.29 -0.09
C ASP A 69 3.93 14.43 -0.64
N LYS A 70 4.90 14.88 0.15
CA LYS A 70 5.89 15.86 -0.31
C LYS A 70 6.79 15.27 -1.39
N LEU A 71 7.29 14.06 -1.22
CA LEU A 71 8.07 13.35 -2.22
C LEU A 71 7.27 13.13 -3.51
N ARG A 72 6.01 12.68 -3.40
CA ARG A 72 5.11 12.52 -4.56
C ARG A 72 4.96 13.82 -5.35
N ARG A 73 4.80 14.96 -4.68
CA ARG A 73 4.72 16.28 -5.35
C ARG A 73 6.01 16.64 -6.05
N LEU A 74 7.17 16.45 -5.42
CA LEU A 74 8.46 16.74 -6.01
C LEU A 74 8.73 15.89 -7.26
N TYR A 75 8.38 14.59 -7.21
CA TYR A 75 8.48 13.71 -8.37
C TYR A 75 7.48 14.10 -9.46
N ALA A 76 6.22 14.42 -9.09
CA ALA A 76 5.22 14.88 -10.05
C ALA A 76 5.69 16.13 -10.80
N ASP A 77 6.22 17.12 -10.10
CA ASP A 77 6.76 18.35 -10.71
C ASP A 77 7.90 18.03 -11.70
N GLN A 78 8.79 17.10 -11.36
CA GLN A 78 9.87 16.67 -12.24
C GLN A 78 9.32 16.00 -13.52
N TYR A 79 8.32 15.13 -13.41
CA TYR A 79 7.69 14.49 -14.56
C TYR A 79 6.92 15.49 -15.43
N PHE A 80 6.18 16.42 -14.84
CA PHE A 80 5.48 17.47 -15.60
C PHE A 80 6.44 18.36 -16.40
N GLN A 81 7.59 18.72 -15.84
CA GLN A 81 8.62 19.49 -16.57
C GLN A 81 9.22 18.71 -17.76
N GLN A 82 9.19 17.38 -17.71
CA GLN A 82 9.62 16.50 -18.80
C GLN A 82 8.50 16.18 -19.81
N GLY A 83 7.32 16.79 -19.68
CA GLY A 83 6.19 16.61 -20.58
C GLY A 83 5.35 15.36 -20.32
N TRP A 84 5.44 14.79 -19.11
CA TRP A 84 4.56 13.71 -18.69
C TRP A 84 3.21 14.24 -18.18
N VAL A 85 2.17 13.46 -18.42
CA VAL A 85 0.80 13.73 -17.94
C VAL A 85 0.47 12.70 -16.86
N TYR A 86 -0.17 13.15 -15.78
CA TYR A 86 -0.62 12.26 -14.71
C TYR A 86 -2.08 11.85 -14.90
N LEU A 87 -2.33 10.56 -14.95
CA LEU A 87 -3.64 9.95 -14.77
C LEU A 87 -3.47 8.82 -13.74
N HIS A 88 -4.13 8.97 -12.59
CA HIS A 88 -3.96 8.02 -11.48
C HIS A 88 -4.14 6.56 -11.92
N PRO A 89 -3.23 5.62 -11.55
CA PRO A 89 -2.07 5.79 -10.68
C PRO A 89 -0.74 5.99 -11.44
N SER A 90 -0.74 6.36 -12.71
CA SER A 90 0.44 6.36 -13.58
C SER A 90 0.75 7.72 -14.19
N PHE A 91 2.01 7.90 -14.60
CA PHE A 91 2.47 8.98 -15.47
C PHE A 91 2.57 8.46 -16.92
N TYR A 92 2.17 9.29 -17.88
CA TYR A 92 2.16 8.98 -19.30
C TYR A 92 2.96 10.00 -20.10
N TYR A 93 3.86 9.52 -20.95
CA TYR A 93 4.58 10.36 -21.90
C TYR A 93 4.08 10.06 -23.30
N ILE A 94 3.62 11.10 -24.00
CA ILE A 94 3.12 11.03 -25.37
C ILE A 94 4.18 11.54 -26.32
N SER A 95 4.64 10.72 -27.26
CA SER A 95 5.67 11.11 -28.19
C SER A 95 5.18 12.13 -29.23
N SER A 96 6.08 13.02 -29.67
CA SER A 96 5.81 13.97 -30.75
C SER A 96 6.26 13.47 -32.13
N ILE A 97 7.09 12.43 -32.17
CA ILE A 97 7.67 11.84 -33.40
C ILE A 97 7.12 10.43 -33.58
N LYS A 98 7.31 9.86 -34.78
CA LYS A 98 6.89 8.51 -35.13
C LYS A 98 8.08 7.56 -35.16
N LYS A 99 7.90 6.32 -34.70
CA LYS A 99 8.87 5.22 -34.74
C LYS A 99 8.15 3.89 -34.92
N SER A 100 8.91 2.82 -35.28
CA SER A 100 8.44 1.46 -35.21
C SER A 100 8.09 1.06 -33.77
N TRP A 101 7.30 0.02 -33.60
CA TRP A 101 6.88 -0.42 -32.26
C TRP A 101 8.08 -0.72 -31.35
N GLN A 102 9.09 -1.49 -31.85
CA GLN A 102 10.27 -1.80 -31.03
C GLN A 102 11.07 -0.54 -30.66
N ALA A 103 11.31 0.36 -31.61
CA ALA A 103 12.05 1.60 -31.34
C ALA A 103 11.26 2.54 -30.37
N SER A 104 9.93 2.47 -30.39
CA SER A 104 9.06 3.17 -29.44
C SER A 104 9.17 2.59 -28.03
N ARG A 105 9.15 1.26 -27.92
CA ARG A 105 9.37 0.57 -26.64
C ARG A 105 10.74 0.86 -26.06
N ASP A 106 11.79 0.81 -26.88
CA ASP A 106 13.15 1.14 -26.45
C ASP A 106 13.26 2.58 -25.94
N ASP A 107 12.48 3.52 -26.50
CA ASP A 107 12.42 4.89 -26.01
C ASP A 107 11.77 4.97 -24.63
N CYS A 108 10.66 4.24 -24.40
CA CYS A 108 10.03 4.16 -23.10
C CYS A 108 10.96 3.55 -22.05
N LEU A 109 11.65 2.46 -22.39
CA LEU A 109 12.61 1.80 -21.49
C LEU A 109 13.76 2.73 -21.09
N ARG A 110 14.29 3.53 -22.02
CA ARG A 110 15.31 4.56 -21.69
C ARG A 110 14.81 5.65 -20.75
N ARG A 111 13.50 5.90 -20.72
CA ARG A 111 12.85 6.84 -19.78
C ARG A 111 12.51 6.18 -18.44
N GLY A 112 12.84 4.89 -18.25
CA GLY A 112 12.49 4.12 -17.06
C GLY A 112 10.98 3.81 -16.98
N ALA A 113 10.34 3.61 -18.13
CA ALA A 113 8.93 3.28 -18.33
C ALA A 113 8.79 2.14 -19.35
N ASP A 114 7.59 1.73 -19.71
CA ASP A 114 7.34 0.84 -20.86
C ASP A 114 6.18 1.41 -21.70
N LEU A 115 5.88 0.78 -22.83
CA LEU A 115 4.70 1.14 -23.61
C LEU A 115 3.44 0.92 -22.75
N VAL A 116 2.45 1.80 -22.93
CA VAL A 116 1.21 1.80 -22.14
C VAL A 116 0.49 0.47 -22.17
N ILE A 117 0.07 0.00 -20.99
CA ILE A 117 -0.77 -1.18 -20.80
C ILE A 117 -2.19 -0.68 -20.49
N ILE A 118 -3.16 -1.03 -21.32
CA ILE A 118 -4.55 -0.57 -21.15
C ILE A 118 -5.32 -1.66 -20.42
N ASN A 119 -5.59 -1.44 -19.14
CA ASN A 119 -6.30 -2.37 -18.27
C ASN A 119 -7.58 -1.77 -17.66
N THR A 120 -7.81 -0.47 -17.83
CA THR A 120 -9.02 0.23 -17.42
C THR A 120 -9.68 0.96 -18.59
N LYS A 121 -10.96 1.28 -18.42
CA LYS A 121 -11.69 2.10 -19.40
C LYS A 121 -11.16 3.54 -19.43
N GLU A 122 -10.77 4.05 -18.29
CA GLU A 122 -10.20 5.38 -18.13
C GLU A 122 -8.89 5.53 -18.93
N GLU A 123 -8.03 4.51 -18.92
CA GLU A 123 -6.81 4.48 -19.75
C GLU A 123 -7.14 4.39 -21.24
N GLN A 124 -8.14 3.57 -21.61
CA GLN A 124 -8.61 3.48 -22.98
C GLN A 124 -9.13 4.84 -23.48
N ASP A 125 -9.99 5.51 -22.71
CA ASP A 125 -10.52 6.83 -23.05
C ASP A 125 -9.41 7.89 -23.09
N PHE A 126 -8.44 7.82 -22.20
CA PHE A 126 -7.27 8.70 -22.19
C PHE A 126 -6.40 8.52 -23.45
N THR A 127 -6.09 7.29 -23.81
CA THR A 127 -5.16 7.02 -24.93
C THR A 127 -5.76 7.40 -26.27
N ARG A 128 -7.07 7.21 -26.50
CA ARG A 128 -7.72 7.56 -27.77
C ARG A 128 -7.99 9.05 -27.97
N GLN A 129 -8.02 9.86 -26.89
CA GLN A 129 -8.29 11.31 -27.00
C GLN A 129 -7.22 12.09 -27.79
N PHE A 130 -6.01 11.52 -27.98
CA PHE A 130 -4.95 12.17 -28.74
C PHE A 130 -5.20 12.18 -30.26
N GLN A 131 -6.18 11.43 -30.77
CA GLN A 131 -6.59 11.37 -32.19
C GLN A 131 -5.43 11.14 -33.16
N ARG A 132 -4.52 10.26 -32.80
CA ARG A 132 -3.32 9.90 -33.57
C ARG A 132 -3.12 8.40 -33.58
N LEU A 133 -2.66 7.85 -34.70
CA LEU A 133 -2.21 6.46 -34.75
C LEU A 133 -1.10 6.26 -33.71
N THR A 134 -1.39 5.48 -32.69
CA THR A 134 -0.59 5.44 -31.46
C THR A 134 -0.26 4.02 -31.06
N TRP A 135 1.01 3.68 -30.93
CA TRP A 135 1.45 2.41 -30.39
C TRP A 135 1.07 2.25 -28.93
N ILE A 136 0.58 1.05 -28.59
CA ILE A 136 0.38 0.59 -27.22
C ILE A 136 1.23 -0.66 -26.94
N GLY A 137 1.32 -1.07 -25.69
CA GLY A 137 2.19 -2.16 -25.23
C GLY A 137 1.66 -3.57 -25.51
N LEU A 138 0.71 -3.74 -26.41
CA LEU A 138 0.13 -5.04 -26.76
C LEU A 138 0.80 -5.63 -28.01
N ARG A 139 1.15 -6.91 -27.92
CA ARG A 139 1.79 -7.64 -29.01
C ARG A 139 1.29 -9.07 -29.12
N HIS A 140 1.13 -9.57 -30.34
CA HIS A 140 0.88 -10.98 -30.63
C HIS A 140 2.17 -11.79 -30.52
N LYS A 141 2.15 -12.88 -29.75
CA LYS A 141 3.26 -13.86 -29.68
C LYS A 141 2.99 -15.00 -30.64
N MET A 142 3.73 -15.05 -31.73
CA MET A 142 3.59 -16.10 -32.79
C MET A 142 3.66 -17.51 -32.21
N ILE A 143 4.56 -17.76 -31.27
CA ILE A 143 4.79 -19.11 -30.70
C ILE A 143 3.57 -19.61 -29.91
N THR A 144 2.91 -18.74 -29.16
CA THR A 144 1.76 -19.08 -28.31
C THR A 144 0.42 -18.73 -28.92
N HIS A 145 0.40 -18.00 -30.04
CA HIS A 145 -0.78 -17.42 -30.66
C HIS A 145 -1.64 -16.59 -29.68
N GLN A 146 -0.98 -15.87 -28.77
CA GLN A 146 -1.65 -15.08 -27.75
C GLN A 146 -1.23 -13.61 -27.80
N TRP A 147 -2.20 -12.72 -27.59
CA TRP A 147 -1.94 -11.31 -27.32
C TRP A 147 -1.42 -11.15 -25.91
N THR A 148 -0.27 -10.49 -25.78
CA THR A 148 0.43 -10.33 -24.51
C THR A 148 0.93 -8.90 -24.38
N TRP A 149 0.75 -8.32 -23.22
CA TRP A 149 1.29 -7.01 -22.87
C TRP A 149 2.82 -7.04 -22.70
N VAL A 150 3.45 -5.86 -22.74
CA VAL A 150 4.91 -5.70 -22.59
C VAL A 150 5.44 -6.19 -21.24
N ASP A 151 4.62 -6.22 -20.19
CA ASP A 151 4.95 -6.78 -18.88
C ASP A 151 4.83 -8.31 -18.81
N GLY A 152 4.38 -8.94 -19.89
CA GLY A 152 4.18 -10.39 -19.99
C GLY A 152 2.79 -10.86 -19.57
N THR A 153 1.89 -10.00 -19.12
CA THR A 153 0.51 -10.36 -18.77
C THR A 153 -0.32 -10.67 -20.02
N PRO A 154 -1.25 -11.62 -19.95
CA PRO A 154 -2.13 -11.94 -21.07
C PRO A 154 -3.20 -10.85 -21.25
N LEU A 155 -3.67 -10.69 -22.49
CA LEU A 155 -4.79 -9.81 -22.79
C LEU A 155 -6.09 -10.32 -22.14
N THR A 156 -6.69 -9.50 -21.29
CA THR A 156 -7.97 -9.80 -20.63
C THR A 156 -9.10 -8.91 -21.13
N LYS A 157 -8.94 -7.59 -21.07
CA LYS A 157 -9.86 -6.60 -21.62
C LYS A 157 -9.47 -6.28 -23.04
N ARG A 158 -10.47 -6.09 -23.92
CA ARG A 158 -10.28 -5.91 -25.35
C ARG A 158 -11.07 -4.70 -25.82
N TYR A 159 -10.43 -3.90 -26.68
CA TYR A 159 -11.03 -2.74 -27.33
C TYR A 159 -10.72 -2.74 -28.84
N TRP A 160 -10.83 -3.94 -29.46
CA TRP A 160 -10.61 -4.11 -30.89
C TRP A 160 -11.65 -3.37 -31.70
N GLY A 161 -11.20 -2.65 -32.72
CA GLY A 161 -12.07 -2.00 -33.70
C GLY A 161 -12.91 -2.98 -34.52
N PRO A 162 -13.87 -2.50 -35.28
CA PRO A 162 -14.73 -3.36 -36.09
C PRO A 162 -13.93 -4.23 -37.08
N GLY A 163 -14.03 -5.53 -36.92
CA GLY A 163 -13.35 -6.52 -37.78
C GLY A 163 -11.91 -6.85 -37.36
N GLU A 164 -11.38 -6.25 -36.29
CA GLU A 164 -10.03 -6.48 -35.77
C GLU A 164 -10.02 -7.56 -34.66
N PRO A 165 -8.89 -8.21 -34.43
CA PRO A 165 -7.65 -8.24 -35.24
C PRO A 165 -7.84 -9.04 -36.52
N ASN A 166 -7.27 -8.61 -37.64
CA ASN A 166 -7.60 -9.19 -38.96
C ASN A 166 -6.40 -9.69 -39.78
N SER A 167 -5.16 -9.37 -39.40
CA SER A 167 -3.95 -9.69 -40.20
C SER A 167 -4.13 -9.34 -41.67
N TYR A 168 -4.52 -8.11 -41.97
CA TYR A 168 -4.96 -7.67 -43.29
C TYR A 168 -4.01 -8.01 -44.42
N GLY A 169 -4.55 -8.65 -45.46
CA GLY A 169 -3.78 -9.02 -46.64
C GLY A 169 -2.77 -10.12 -46.40
N GLY A 170 -2.90 -10.92 -45.33
CA GLY A 170 -1.96 -12.02 -45.00
C GLY A 170 -0.61 -11.53 -44.49
N LYS A 171 -0.53 -10.29 -44.05
CA LYS A 171 0.67 -9.73 -43.40
C LYS A 171 0.77 -10.17 -41.95
N GLU A 172 2.02 -10.23 -41.46
CA GLU A 172 2.29 -10.43 -40.04
C GLU A 172 2.02 -9.13 -39.29
N GLU A 173 0.83 -9.01 -38.70
CA GLU A 173 0.37 -7.86 -37.94
C GLU A 173 0.40 -8.21 -36.44
N GLU A 174 1.60 -8.10 -35.85
CA GLU A 174 1.82 -8.53 -34.47
C GLU A 174 1.73 -7.39 -33.45
N CYS A 175 1.69 -6.14 -33.87
CA CYS A 175 1.69 -4.97 -32.99
C CYS A 175 0.38 -4.21 -33.07
N VAL A 176 0.01 -3.53 -31.97
CA VAL A 176 -1.29 -2.91 -31.82
C VAL A 176 -1.17 -1.39 -31.75
N GLU A 177 -1.98 -0.74 -32.56
CA GLU A 177 -2.18 0.71 -32.53
C GLU A 177 -3.57 1.10 -32.09
N ILE A 178 -3.75 2.31 -31.56
CA ILE A 178 -5.04 2.99 -31.47
C ILE A 178 -5.29 3.67 -32.81
N ARG A 179 -6.42 3.31 -33.47
CA ARG A 179 -6.79 3.79 -34.80
C ARG A 179 -8.16 4.46 -34.85
N PHE A 180 -9.18 3.82 -34.30
CA PHE A 180 -10.57 4.27 -34.41
C PHE A 180 -10.93 5.19 -33.22
N HIS A 181 -10.44 6.42 -33.25
CA HIS A 181 -10.50 7.34 -32.09
C HIS A 181 -11.91 7.73 -31.65
N GLU A 182 -12.89 7.68 -32.59
CA GLU A 182 -14.28 8.10 -32.34
C GLU A 182 -15.07 7.09 -31.51
N THR A 183 -14.59 5.84 -31.43
CA THR A 183 -15.24 4.74 -30.72
C THR A 183 -14.41 4.24 -29.56
N GLU A 184 -15.03 3.62 -28.57
CA GLU A 184 -14.33 2.97 -27.46
C GLU A 184 -13.47 1.80 -27.98
N ASP A 185 -14.02 1.00 -28.87
CA ASP A 185 -13.33 -0.07 -29.58
C ASP A 185 -12.47 0.52 -30.69
N SER A 186 -11.19 0.75 -30.41
CA SER A 186 -10.31 1.57 -31.24
C SER A 186 -9.00 0.90 -31.65
N TRP A 187 -8.76 -0.35 -31.23
CA TRP A 187 -7.51 -1.05 -31.51
C TRP A 187 -7.50 -1.72 -32.89
N ASN A 188 -6.33 -1.69 -33.51
CA ASN A 188 -6.04 -2.31 -34.79
C ASN A 188 -4.69 -3.01 -34.73
N ASP A 189 -4.57 -4.23 -35.27
CA ASP A 189 -3.29 -4.89 -35.48
C ASP A 189 -2.65 -4.44 -36.79
N ILE A 190 -1.35 -4.16 -36.76
CA ILE A 190 -0.56 -3.75 -37.92
C ILE A 190 0.87 -4.29 -37.82
N PRO A 191 1.64 -4.25 -38.95
CA PRO A 191 3.06 -4.60 -38.93
C PRO A 191 3.85 -3.75 -37.96
N CYS A 192 4.69 -4.38 -37.13
CA CYS A 192 5.49 -3.69 -36.11
C CYS A 192 6.53 -2.70 -36.67
N ILE A 193 6.82 -2.78 -37.98
CA ILE A 193 7.73 -1.86 -38.68
C ILE A 193 7.11 -0.52 -39.04
N ASP A 194 5.78 -0.43 -39.02
CA ASP A 194 5.05 0.79 -39.31
C ASP A 194 5.41 1.90 -38.31
N GLN A 195 5.14 3.16 -38.69
CA GLN A 195 5.62 4.31 -37.96
C GLN A 195 4.46 5.06 -37.30
N ASN A 196 4.36 4.96 -35.97
CA ASN A 196 3.35 5.67 -35.16
C ASN A 196 3.99 6.47 -34.04
N VAL A 197 3.23 7.42 -33.50
CA VAL A 197 3.53 7.96 -32.17
C VAL A 197 3.31 6.87 -31.13
N TRP A 198 3.75 7.06 -29.92
CA TRP A 198 3.60 6.08 -28.84
C TRP A 198 3.32 6.75 -27.51
N ILE A 199 2.78 5.98 -26.59
CA ILE A 199 2.58 6.38 -25.21
C ILE A 199 3.40 5.46 -24.31
N CYS A 200 4.26 6.07 -23.46
CA CYS A 200 4.91 5.35 -22.37
C CYS A 200 4.10 5.51 -21.10
N GLU A 201 4.09 4.48 -20.27
CA GLU A 201 3.47 4.46 -18.96
C GLU A 201 4.49 4.14 -17.88
N LYS A 202 4.40 4.86 -16.75
CA LYS A 202 5.15 4.57 -15.52
C LYS A 202 4.25 4.66 -14.31
N ASN A 203 4.07 3.54 -13.62
CA ASN A 203 3.27 3.50 -12.41
C ASN A 203 3.98 4.22 -11.25
N VAL A 204 3.22 5.00 -10.46
CA VAL A 204 3.75 5.77 -9.32
C VAL A 204 4.36 4.87 -8.24
N THR A 205 3.86 3.66 -8.05
CA THR A 205 4.42 2.70 -7.08
C THR A 205 5.86 2.32 -7.41
N GLN A 206 6.24 2.27 -8.70
CA GLN A 206 7.60 2.00 -9.18
C GLN A 206 8.59 3.14 -8.95
N ILE A 207 8.11 4.31 -8.51
CA ILE A 207 8.96 5.49 -8.25
C ILE A 207 9.39 5.53 -6.77
N ILE A 208 8.69 4.79 -5.90
CA ILE A 208 8.84 4.86 -4.44
C ILE A 208 9.63 3.65 -3.90
N GLU A 209 9.86 2.63 -4.73
CA GLU A 209 10.76 1.50 -4.46
C GLU A 209 12.20 1.81 -4.86
#